data_4b51d2989d632a4d31a33ff84dea295c
#
_entry.id   4b51d2989d632a4d31a33ff84dea295c
#
_cell.length_a   1.000
_cell.length_b   1.000
_cell.length_c   1.000
_cell.angle_alpha   90.00
_cell.angle_beta   90.00
_cell.angle_gamma   90.00
#
_symmetry.space_group_name_H-M   'P 1'
#
loop_
_entity.id
_entity.type
_entity.pdbx_description
1 polymer ?
#
loop_
_entity_poly.entity_id
_entity_poly.type
_entity_poly.pdbx_seq_one_letter_code
_entity_poly.pdbx_strand_id
1 'polypeptide(L)'
;MQDNRERKIKIAQIIGNATSGGVINCVMNYFRHIDVTKVQFDFYTYGPSPFDDEIIARGGRVFYFPSVFAFFKCVRFLHKSFKREKYDIVHAHMTSLSFVSLLAAKQAGVKRRICHAHSTTNKEEGFVYFVKSCLKHLSTLFATDLAGCSRLSIDWLFGKKAAKKAYLMHNAIDLDKFAVSDEKRQELRKEYALEGSRVIGHIGRFEFQKNIPFIVRAFAILSKSHADAKLVLVGGGGELDTVKKLVETLKIEDKVLFLTEKRNVEDYYALFDVFALPSRFEGLPLVAIEAQAMGIPCLLSDCITREADITGHVQYLPITSASVWAVALSAALENGERYDGATAVAQSGYDIVAESKKLLDYYSEVNSK
;
A
#
# COMPACT_ATOMS: atom_id res chain seq x y z
N MET A 1 -3.18 -45.64 -11.18
CA MET A 1 -3.76 -44.57 -10.34
C MET A 1 -3.47 -43.28 -11.07
N GLN A 2 -4.45 -42.68 -11.76
CA GLN A 2 -4.31 -41.33 -12.32
C GLN A 2 -4.18 -40.36 -11.14
N ASP A 3 -3.09 -39.62 -11.11
CA ASP A 3 -2.82 -38.56 -10.13
C ASP A 3 -3.88 -37.46 -10.33
N ASN A 4 -4.95 -37.52 -9.55
CA ASN A 4 -6.08 -36.61 -9.59
C ASN A 4 -5.75 -35.30 -8.80
N ARG A 5 -4.52 -34.79 -8.95
CA ARG A 5 -4.20 -33.46 -8.44
C ARG A 5 -5.00 -32.45 -9.26
N GLU A 6 -5.98 -31.84 -8.62
CA GLU A 6 -6.69 -30.70 -9.23
C GLU A 6 -5.69 -29.71 -9.81
N ARG A 7 -5.87 -29.35 -11.06
CA ARG A 7 -4.98 -28.39 -11.74
C ARG A 7 -5.03 -27.03 -11.04
N LYS A 8 -3.87 -26.54 -10.62
CA LYS A 8 -3.76 -25.17 -10.05
C LYS A 8 -4.29 -24.12 -11.01
N ILE A 9 -5.01 -23.13 -10.48
CA ILE A 9 -5.41 -21.93 -11.22
C ILE A 9 -4.15 -21.08 -11.46
N LYS A 10 -3.79 -20.84 -12.70
CA LYS A 10 -2.63 -20.02 -13.06
C LYS A 10 -3.00 -18.56 -13.19
N ILE A 11 -2.39 -17.70 -12.40
CA ILE A 11 -2.72 -16.28 -12.29
C ILE A 11 -1.47 -15.44 -12.57
N ALA A 12 -1.55 -14.57 -13.58
CA ALA A 12 -0.53 -13.58 -13.84
C ALA A 12 -0.84 -12.30 -13.04
N GLN A 13 0.03 -11.92 -12.11
CA GLN A 13 -0.04 -10.70 -11.31
C GLN A 13 0.77 -9.60 -12.00
N ILE A 14 0.10 -8.60 -12.57
CA ILE A 14 0.77 -7.53 -13.33
C ILE A 14 0.97 -6.31 -12.42
N ILE A 15 2.18 -6.15 -11.91
CA ILE A 15 2.52 -5.14 -10.90
C ILE A 15 3.14 -3.88 -11.54
N GLY A 16 4.02 -4.06 -12.54
CA GLY A 16 4.82 -2.98 -13.11
C GLY A 16 6.03 -2.66 -12.24
N ASN A 17 6.01 -1.56 -11.50
CA ASN A 17 7.10 -1.26 -10.56
C ASN A 17 6.89 -2.05 -9.25
N ALA A 18 7.84 -2.91 -8.93
CA ALA A 18 7.82 -3.80 -7.76
C ALA A 18 9.01 -3.57 -6.79
N THR A 19 9.73 -2.47 -6.92
CA THR A 19 10.89 -2.18 -6.05
C THR A 19 10.48 -1.84 -4.63
N SER A 20 9.35 -1.13 -4.47
CA SER A 20 8.75 -0.78 -3.17
C SER A 20 7.33 -0.25 -3.35
N GLY A 21 6.56 -0.18 -2.28
CA GLY A 21 5.25 0.49 -2.23
C GLY A 21 4.07 -0.43 -1.91
N GLY A 22 2.93 0.19 -1.62
CA GLY A 22 1.73 -0.49 -1.10
C GLY A 22 1.16 -1.58 -2.01
N VAL A 23 1.29 -1.44 -3.34
CA VAL A 23 0.75 -2.43 -4.29
C VAL A 23 1.48 -3.76 -4.19
N ILE A 24 2.81 -3.74 -4.30
CA ILE A 24 3.59 -4.99 -4.23
C ILE A 24 3.50 -5.61 -2.82
N ASN A 25 3.55 -4.80 -1.76
CA ASN A 25 3.40 -5.29 -0.40
C ASN A 25 2.04 -5.96 -0.18
N CYS A 26 0.94 -5.36 -0.68
CA CYS A 26 -0.38 -5.97 -0.63
C CYS A 26 -0.40 -7.33 -1.34
N VAL A 27 0.07 -7.40 -2.59
CA VAL A 27 0.07 -8.67 -3.36
C VAL A 27 0.96 -9.72 -2.70
N MET A 28 2.12 -9.33 -2.14
CA MET A 28 3.01 -10.23 -1.42
C MET A 28 2.40 -10.74 -0.11
N ASN A 29 1.66 -9.90 0.63
CA ASN A 29 0.93 -10.37 1.81
C ASN A 29 -0.04 -11.50 1.44
N TYR A 30 -0.84 -11.32 0.38
CA TYR A 30 -1.71 -12.38 -0.10
C TYR A 30 -0.93 -13.60 -0.59
N PHE A 31 0.16 -13.42 -1.33
CA PHE A 31 0.97 -14.52 -1.85
C PHE A 31 1.61 -15.37 -0.75
N ARG A 32 1.97 -14.75 0.38
CA ARG A 32 2.52 -15.46 1.54
C ARG A 32 1.51 -16.38 2.23
N HIS A 33 0.21 -16.04 2.15
CA HIS A 33 -0.84 -16.69 2.94
C HIS A 33 -1.86 -17.48 2.10
N ILE A 34 -1.89 -17.28 0.77
CA ILE A 34 -2.80 -18.02 -0.11
C ILE A 34 -2.34 -19.47 -0.28
N ASP A 35 -3.28 -20.41 -0.42
CA ASP A 35 -2.98 -21.82 -0.65
C ASP A 35 -2.34 -22.05 -2.02
N VAL A 36 -1.01 -22.11 -2.04
CA VAL A 36 -0.21 -22.35 -3.25
C VAL A 36 -0.37 -23.77 -3.84
N THR A 37 -1.09 -24.67 -3.17
CA THR A 37 -1.46 -25.97 -3.77
C THR A 37 -2.58 -25.83 -4.77
N LYS A 38 -3.44 -24.83 -4.63
CA LYS A 38 -4.60 -24.54 -5.48
C LYS A 38 -4.36 -23.48 -6.54
N VAL A 39 -3.46 -22.52 -6.27
CA VAL A 39 -3.12 -21.45 -7.21
C VAL A 39 -1.62 -21.37 -7.48
N GLN A 40 -1.27 -20.84 -8.64
CA GLN A 40 0.09 -20.43 -8.97
C GLN A 40 0.08 -18.97 -9.36
N PHE A 41 0.86 -18.14 -8.64
CA PHE A 41 1.08 -16.75 -8.99
C PHE A 41 2.38 -16.62 -9.79
N ASP A 42 2.29 -15.92 -10.92
CA ASP A 42 3.42 -15.48 -11.71
C ASP A 42 3.43 -13.96 -11.75
N PHE A 43 4.54 -13.35 -11.39
CA PHE A 43 4.68 -11.91 -11.23
C PHE A 43 5.28 -11.27 -12.47
N TYR A 44 4.65 -10.22 -12.96
CA TYR A 44 5.12 -9.41 -14.08
C TYR A 44 5.53 -8.04 -13.57
N THR A 45 6.83 -7.72 -13.68
CA THR A 45 7.44 -6.49 -13.17
C THR A 45 8.30 -5.82 -14.25
N TYR A 46 8.63 -4.53 -14.07
CA TYR A 46 9.50 -3.83 -15.04
C TYR A 46 10.98 -4.22 -14.93
N GLY A 47 11.40 -4.79 -13.82
CA GLY A 47 12.77 -5.20 -13.56
C GLY A 47 12.89 -5.91 -12.22
N PRO A 48 14.12 -6.25 -11.79
CA PRO A 48 14.37 -6.94 -10.54
C PRO A 48 13.77 -6.21 -9.33
N SER A 49 13.31 -6.98 -8.35
CA SER A 49 12.75 -6.47 -7.11
C SER A 49 13.34 -7.21 -5.90
N PRO A 50 13.30 -6.61 -4.70
CA PRO A 50 13.71 -7.28 -3.46
C PRO A 50 12.91 -8.54 -3.12
N PHE A 51 11.78 -8.75 -3.80
CA PHE A 51 10.87 -9.88 -3.56
C PHE A 51 11.12 -11.08 -4.48
N ASP A 52 11.97 -10.95 -5.50
CA ASP A 52 12.12 -11.97 -6.54
C ASP A 52 12.55 -13.33 -5.99
N ASP A 53 13.54 -13.35 -5.09
CA ASP A 53 14.03 -14.58 -4.46
C ASP A 53 12.95 -15.25 -3.61
N GLU A 54 12.18 -14.47 -2.86
CA GLU A 54 11.04 -14.97 -2.07
C GLU A 54 9.94 -15.54 -2.97
N ILE A 55 9.61 -14.86 -4.06
CA ILE A 55 8.61 -15.33 -5.03
C ILE A 55 9.01 -16.68 -5.60
N ILE A 56 10.27 -16.82 -6.00
CA ILE A 56 10.80 -18.06 -6.59
C ILE A 56 10.82 -19.18 -5.53
N ALA A 57 11.30 -18.90 -4.32
CA ALA A 57 11.36 -19.88 -3.23
C ALA A 57 9.98 -20.43 -2.85
N ARG A 58 8.90 -19.64 -3.03
CA ARG A 58 7.52 -20.06 -2.79
C ARG A 58 6.83 -20.68 -4.01
N GLY A 59 7.58 -20.94 -5.09
CA GLY A 59 7.08 -21.62 -6.31
C GLY A 59 6.40 -20.69 -7.31
N GLY A 60 6.46 -19.38 -7.12
CA GLY A 60 6.06 -18.40 -8.13
C GLY A 60 7.16 -18.20 -9.17
N ARG A 61 6.86 -17.47 -10.24
CA ARG A 61 7.83 -17.08 -11.27
C ARG A 61 7.79 -15.58 -11.48
N VAL A 62 8.92 -15.00 -11.88
CA VAL A 62 9.05 -13.56 -12.17
C VAL A 62 9.36 -13.36 -13.63
N PHE A 63 8.64 -12.45 -14.29
CA PHE A 63 8.82 -12.08 -15.69
C PHE A 63 9.02 -10.57 -15.80
N TYR A 64 10.13 -10.15 -16.40
CA TYR A 64 10.38 -8.74 -16.66
C TYR A 64 9.81 -8.34 -18.01
N PHE A 65 8.97 -7.32 -18.03
CA PHE A 65 8.32 -6.84 -19.24
C PHE A 65 8.64 -5.36 -19.52
N PRO A 66 8.59 -4.94 -20.81
CA PRO A 66 8.84 -3.55 -21.18
C PRO A 66 7.84 -2.60 -20.54
N SER A 67 8.28 -1.38 -20.22
CA SER A 67 7.39 -0.33 -19.72
C SER A 67 6.18 -0.13 -20.61
N VAL A 68 5.02 0.15 -20.00
CA VAL A 68 3.76 0.46 -20.73
C VAL A 68 3.85 1.68 -21.64
N PHE A 69 4.81 2.57 -21.40
CA PHE A 69 5.09 3.70 -22.31
C PHE A 69 5.67 3.25 -23.66
N ALA A 70 6.32 2.09 -23.71
CA ALA A 70 6.68 1.43 -24.95
C ALA A 70 5.52 0.53 -25.45
N PHE A 71 4.35 1.12 -25.67
CA PHE A 71 3.05 0.46 -25.81
C PHE A 71 3.07 -0.79 -26.71
N PHE A 72 3.47 -0.65 -27.96
CA PHE A 72 3.47 -1.78 -28.91
C PHE A 72 4.41 -2.91 -28.51
N LYS A 73 5.59 -2.55 -27.97
CA LYS A 73 6.60 -3.51 -27.48
C LYS A 73 6.05 -4.26 -26.25
N CYS A 74 5.42 -3.53 -25.34
CA CYS A 74 4.82 -4.06 -24.13
C CYS A 74 3.66 -5.02 -24.46
N VAL A 75 2.67 -4.59 -25.27
CA VAL A 75 1.53 -5.41 -25.68
C VAL A 75 2.00 -6.68 -26.38
N ARG A 76 2.96 -6.58 -27.33
CA ARG A 76 3.50 -7.75 -28.05
C ARG A 76 4.19 -8.74 -27.11
N PHE A 77 4.98 -8.24 -26.15
CA PHE A 77 5.65 -9.09 -25.17
C PHE A 77 4.65 -9.82 -24.30
N LEU A 78 3.72 -9.10 -23.69
CA LEU A 78 2.70 -9.66 -22.80
C LEU A 78 1.79 -10.65 -23.54
N HIS A 79 1.35 -10.31 -24.74
CA HIS A 79 0.56 -11.22 -25.58
C HIS A 79 1.28 -12.56 -25.81
N LYS A 80 2.56 -12.52 -26.24
CA LYS A 80 3.35 -13.75 -26.48
C LYS A 80 3.53 -14.55 -25.20
N SER A 81 3.83 -13.86 -24.08
CA SER A 81 4.01 -14.49 -22.77
C SER A 81 2.73 -15.17 -22.32
N PHE A 82 1.59 -14.46 -22.31
CA PHE A 82 0.32 -15.01 -21.85
C PHE A 82 -0.16 -16.19 -22.72
N LYS A 83 0.05 -16.12 -24.04
CA LYS A 83 -0.28 -17.23 -24.95
C LYS A 83 0.56 -18.48 -24.68
N ARG A 84 1.87 -18.30 -24.36
CA ARG A 84 2.78 -19.40 -24.04
C ARG A 84 2.43 -20.05 -22.69
N GLU A 85 2.24 -19.22 -21.67
CA GLU A 85 2.03 -19.66 -20.28
C GLU A 85 0.61 -20.18 -20.01
N LYS A 86 -0.37 -19.81 -20.83
CA LYS A 86 -1.78 -20.26 -20.77
C LYS A 86 -2.41 -19.95 -19.41
N TYR A 87 -2.41 -18.68 -19.01
CA TYR A 87 -3.05 -18.23 -17.77
C TYR A 87 -4.56 -18.39 -17.80
N ASP A 88 -5.12 -18.80 -16.67
CA ASP A 88 -6.56 -18.80 -16.44
C ASP A 88 -7.04 -17.38 -16.14
N ILE A 89 -6.25 -16.63 -15.37
CA ILE A 89 -6.55 -15.27 -14.91
C ILE A 89 -5.35 -14.35 -15.14
N VAL A 90 -5.60 -13.14 -15.63
CA VAL A 90 -4.68 -12.01 -15.57
C VAL A 90 -5.24 -10.98 -14.59
N HIS A 91 -4.54 -10.72 -13.49
CA HIS A 91 -4.91 -9.73 -12.47
C HIS A 91 -3.95 -8.54 -12.57
N ALA A 92 -4.47 -7.40 -13.04
CA ALA A 92 -3.67 -6.21 -13.33
C ALA A 92 -3.82 -5.17 -12.23
N HIS A 93 -2.70 -4.80 -11.60
CA HIS A 93 -2.61 -3.90 -10.45
C HIS A 93 -2.13 -2.47 -10.79
N MET A 94 -2.17 -2.10 -12.06
CA MET A 94 -1.63 -0.82 -12.55
C MET A 94 -2.68 0.29 -12.64
N THR A 95 -3.82 0.14 -11.97
CA THR A 95 -4.93 1.10 -11.95
C THR A 95 -5.34 1.49 -13.38
N SER A 96 -5.27 2.78 -13.78
CA SER A 96 -5.65 3.24 -15.12
C SER A 96 -4.74 2.74 -16.24
N LEU A 97 -3.50 2.33 -15.96
CA LEU A 97 -2.57 1.76 -16.93
C LEU A 97 -2.77 0.24 -17.14
N SER A 98 -3.65 -0.39 -16.39
CA SER A 98 -3.98 -1.82 -16.50
C SER A 98 -4.50 -2.18 -17.90
N PHE A 99 -5.07 -1.21 -18.64
CA PHE A 99 -5.61 -1.46 -19.99
C PHE A 99 -4.60 -2.10 -20.94
N VAL A 100 -3.31 -1.78 -20.80
CA VAL A 100 -2.25 -2.31 -21.68
C VAL A 100 -2.11 -3.82 -21.53
N SER A 101 -2.01 -4.30 -20.28
CA SER A 101 -1.91 -5.71 -19.97
C SER A 101 -3.22 -6.46 -20.21
N LEU A 102 -4.37 -5.84 -19.92
CA LEU A 102 -5.69 -6.43 -20.16
C LEU A 102 -6.00 -6.56 -21.66
N LEU A 103 -5.57 -5.60 -22.49
CA LEU A 103 -5.64 -5.71 -23.96
C LEU A 103 -4.79 -6.90 -24.44
N ALA A 104 -3.54 -7.00 -23.99
CA ALA A 104 -2.66 -8.10 -24.36
C ALA A 104 -3.25 -9.47 -23.93
N ALA A 105 -3.85 -9.53 -22.74
CA ALA A 105 -4.50 -10.73 -22.22
C ALA A 105 -5.74 -11.11 -23.06
N LYS A 106 -6.56 -10.12 -23.45
CA LYS A 106 -7.69 -10.35 -24.38
C LYS A 106 -7.23 -10.93 -25.72
N GLN A 107 -6.19 -10.34 -26.31
CA GLN A 107 -5.62 -10.81 -27.57
C GLN A 107 -5.01 -12.23 -27.44
N ALA A 108 -4.45 -12.56 -26.28
CA ALA A 108 -3.91 -13.91 -25.99
C ALA A 108 -4.99 -14.96 -25.71
N GLY A 109 -6.26 -14.57 -25.61
CA GLY A 109 -7.38 -15.47 -25.33
C GLY A 109 -7.57 -15.79 -23.85
N VAL A 110 -6.96 -15.02 -22.92
CA VAL A 110 -7.19 -15.19 -21.49
C VAL A 110 -8.63 -14.80 -21.17
N LYS A 111 -9.39 -15.75 -20.61
CA LYS A 111 -10.83 -15.58 -20.38
C LYS A 111 -11.11 -14.59 -19.26
N ARG A 112 -10.36 -14.64 -18.15
CA ARG A 112 -10.57 -13.81 -16.98
C ARG A 112 -9.49 -12.75 -16.84
N ARG A 113 -9.94 -11.51 -16.82
CA ARG A 113 -9.08 -10.31 -16.83
C ARG A 113 -9.58 -9.34 -15.77
N ILE A 114 -8.90 -9.34 -14.62
CA ILE A 114 -9.27 -8.53 -13.46
C ILE A 114 -8.50 -7.20 -13.53
N CYS A 115 -9.24 -6.10 -13.47
CA CYS A 115 -8.68 -4.76 -13.29
C CYS A 115 -8.77 -4.36 -11.82
N HIS A 116 -7.64 -4.04 -11.18
CA HIS A 116 -7.59 -3.68 -9.77
C HIS A 116 -7.27 -2.19 -9.57
N ALA A 117 -8.12 -1.52 -8.77
CA ALA A 117 -7.96 -0.13 -8.37
C ALA A 117 -7.21 -0.04 -7.03
N HIS A 118 -5.94 0.41 -7.04
CA HIS A 118 -5.12 0.57 -5.82
C HIS A 118 -5.06 2.00 -5.31
N SER A 119 -5.34 2.99 -6.15
CA SER A 119 -5.24 4.40 -5.80
C SER A 119 -6.27 5.23 -6.53
N THR A 120 -6.44 6.45 -6.05
CA THR A 120 -7.13 7.52 -6.75
C THR A 120 -6.11 8.44 -7.43
N THR A 121 -6.56 9.59 -7.91
CA THR A 121 -5.70 10.68 -8.38
C THR A 121 -6.26 12.01 -7.87
N ASN A 122 -5.43 13.04 -7.85
CA ASN A 122 -5.80 14.38 -7.43
C ASN A 122 -5.60 15.36 -8.59
N LYS A 123 -6.45 16.39 -8.66
CA LYS A 123 -6.34 17.48 -9.65
C LYS A 123 -5.00 18.22 -9.57
N GLU A 124 -4.36 18.22 -8.40
CA GLU A 124 -3.02 18.80 -8.20
C GLU A 124 -1.91 18.08 -9.00
N GLU A 125 -2.15 16.83 -9.46
CA GLU A 125 -1.25 16.15 -10.39
C GLU A 125 -1.27 16.76 -11.82
N GLY A 126 -2.12 17.77 -12.09
CA GLY A 126 -2.16 18.52 -13.33
C GLY A 126 -2.38 17.63 -14.56
N PHE A 127 -1.42 17.66 -15.49
CA PHE A 127 -1.52 16.87 -16.74
C PHE A 127 -1.62 15.36 -16.50
N VAL A 128 -0.96 14.83 -15.46
CA VAL A 128 -1.02 13.41 -15.10
C VAL A 128 -2.44 13.00 -14.69
N TYR A 129 -3.14 13.86 -13.95
CA TYR A 129 -4.56 13.65 -13.62
C TYR A 129 -5.41 13.52 -14.87
N PHE A 130 -5.23 14.42 -15.83
CA PHE A 130 -5.99 14.39 -17.11
C PHE A 130 -5.74 13.08 -17.85
N VAL A 131 -4.48 12.68 -18.01
CA VAL A 131 -4.10 11.42 -18.69
C VAL A 131 -4.71 10.21 -17.98
N LYS A 132 -4.55 10.10 -16.65
CA LYS A 132 -5.14 9.01 -15.84
C LYS A 132 -6.67 8.96 -16.01
N SER A 133 -7.31 10.13 -16.03
CA SER A 133 -8.78 10.23 -16.17
C SER A 133 -9.28 9.82 -17.55
N CYS A 134 -8.51 10.06 -18.61
CA CYS A 134 -8.82 9.56 -19.96
C CYS A 134 -8.61 8.03 -20.07
N LEU A 135 -7.53 7.52 -19.49
CA LEU A 135 -7.16 6.11 -19.62
C LEU A 135 -8.01 5.14 -18.78
N LYS A 136 -8.64 5.62 -17.68
CA LYS A 136 -9.43 4.76 -16.80
C LYS A 136 -10.56 4.00 -17.52
N HIS A 137 -11.19 4.62 -18.52
CA HIS A 137 -12.27 3.98 -19.30
C HIS A 137 -11.77 2.82 -20.15
N LEU A 138 -10.52 2.88 -20.65
CA LEU A 138 -9.91 1.79 -21.41
C LEU A 138 -9.65 0.55 -20.52
N SER A 139 -9.30 0.75 -19.26
CA SER A 139 -9.10 -0.35 -18.32
C SER A 139 -10.38 -1.16 -18.12
N THR A 140 -11.52 -0.49 -17.99
CA THR A 140 -12.83 -1.14 -17.85
C THR A 140 -13.26 -1.87 -19.13
N LEU A 141 -12.91 -1.34 -20.32
CA LEU A 141 -13.28 -1.92 -21.61
C LEU A 141 -12.66 -3.32 -21.84
N PHE A 142 -11.46 -3.56 -21.32
CA PHE A 142 -10.76 -4.83 -21.52
C PHE A 142 -10.85 -5.77 -20.32
N ALA A 143 -11.34 -5.31 -19.18
CA ALA A 143 -11.61 -6.13 -18.01
C ALA A 143 -12.87 -6.99 -18.18
N THR A 144 -12.88 -8.17 -17.59
CA THR A 144 -14.07 -9.00 -17.39
C THR A 144 -14.59 -8.88 -15.97
N ASP A 145 -13.67 -8.64 -15.03
CA ASP A 145 -13.92 -8.57 -13.60
C ASP A 145 -13.20 -7.34 -13.02
N LEU A 146 -13.78 -6.76 -11.98
CA LEU A 146 -13.30 -5.53 -11.37
C LEU A 146 -12.97 -5.79 -9.90
N ALA A 147 -11.87 -5.24 -9.43
CA ALA A 147 -11.47 -5.31 -8.02
C ALA A 147 -10.86 -3.98 -7.56
N GLY A 148 -10.76 -3.78 -6.25
CA GLY A 148 -10.03 -2.63 -5.70
C GLY A 148 -9.92 -2.69 -4.20
N CYS A 149 -9.01 -1.88 -3.64
CA CYS A 149 -8.64 -1.90 -2.24
C CYS A 149 -9.57 -1.04 -1.34
N SER A 150 -10.39 -0.16 -1.92
CA SER A 150 -11.35 0.69 -1.22
C SER A 150 -12.51 1.08 -2.12
N ARG A 151 -13.64 1.44 -1.54
CA ARG A 151 -14.79 1.94 -2.32
C ARG A 151 -14.42 3.21 -3.09
N LEU A 152 -13.65 4.09 -2.48
CA LEU A 152 -13.20 5.32 -3.13
C LEU A 152 -12.37 5.03 -4.40
N SER A 153 -11.41 4.11 -4.35
CA SER A 153 -10.57 3.75 -5.51
C SER A 153 -11.39 3.06 -6.60
N ILE A 154 -12.31 2.18 -6.21
CA ILE A 154 -13.24 1.47 -7.10
C ILE A 154 -14.15 2.48 -7.82
N ASP A 155 -14.79 3.38 -7.08
CA ASP A 155 -15.68 4.42 -7.63
C ASP A 155 -14.95 5.36 -8.57
N TRP A 156 -13.71 5.74 -8.22
CA TRP A 156 -12.89 6.61 -9.05
C TRP A 156 -12.54 5.94 -10.39
N LEU A 157 -12.09 4.68 -10.37
CA LEU A 157 -11.62 4.00 -11.59
C LEU A 157 -12.77 3.54 -12.48
N PHE A 158 -13.83 2.98 -11.91
CA PHE A 158 -14.88 2.28 -12.64
C PHE A 158 -16.19 3.07 -12.74
N GLY A 159 -16.36 4.11 -11.92
CA GLY A 159 -17.63 4.82 -11.78
C GLY A 159 -18.67 4.06 -10.96
N LYS A 160 -19.55 4.76 -10.26
CA LYS A 160 -20.48 4.23 -9.25
C LYS A 160 -21.35 3.04 -9.74
N LYS A 161 -21.70 2.99 -11.03
CA LYS A 161 -22.55 1.91 -11.57
C LYS A 161 -21.79 0.58 -11.68
N ALA A 162 -20.60 0.58 -12.26
CA ALA A 162 -19.76 -0.61 -12.41
C ALA A 162 -19.14 -1.04 -11.07
N ALA A 163 -18.84 -0.08 -10.20
CA ALA A 163 -18.30 -0.29 -8.86
C ALA A 163 -19.13 -1.24 -7.99
N LYS A 164 -20.46 -1.29 -8.18
CA LYS A 164 -21.36 -2.20 -7.43
C LYS A 164 -21.03 -3.69 -7.63
N LYS A 165 -20.37 -4.04 -8.73
CA LYS A 165 -19.99 -5.42 -9.08
C LYS A 165 -18.53 -5.72 -8.78
N ALA A 166 -17.76 -4.74 -8.32
CA ALA A 166 -16.35 -4.91 -8.06
C ALA A 166 -16.12 -5.69 -6.75
N TYR A 167 -15.17 -6.60 -6.78
CA TYR A 167 -14.68 -7.30 -5.60
C TYR A 167 -13.86 -6.32 -4.75
N LEU A 168 -14.21 -6.19 -3.47
CA LEU A 168 -13.42 -5.42 -2.51
C LEU A 168 -12.34 -6.34 -1.95
N MET A 169 -11.10 -6.13 -2.39
CA MET A 169 -9.92 -6.83 -1.90
C MET A 169 -9.20 -5.90 -0.93
N HIS A 170 -9.39 -6.12 0.35
CA HIS A 170 -8.77 -5.30 1.38
C HIS A 170 -7.24 -5.32 1.29
N ASN A 171 -6.60 -4.23 1.68
CA ASN A 171 -5.15 -4.17 1.92
C ASN A 171 -4.85 -4.86 3.26
N ALA A 172 -5.05 -6.18 3.30
CA ALA A 172 -4.91 -6.98 4.51
C ALA A 172 -3.45 -7.16 4.93
N ILE A 173 -3.22 -7.28 6.22
CA ILE A 173 -1.91 -7.38 6.85
C ILE A 173 -1.79 -8.64 7.71
N ASP A 174 -0.56 -9.07 7.94
CA ASP A 174 -0.23 -10.18 8.83
C ASP A 174 -0.19 -9.66 10.28
N LEU A 175 -1.30 -9.82 10.99
CA LEU A 175 -1.47 -9.27 12.32
C LEU A 175 -0.47 -9.82 13.35
N ASP A 176 0.02 -11.06 13.18
CA ASP A 176 1.01 -11.66 14.08
C ASP A 176 2.32 -10.85 14.08
N LYS A 177 2.67 -10.23 12.96
CA LYS A 177 3.86 -9.36 12.88
C LYS A 177 3.72 -8.07 13.67
N PHE A 178 2.50 -7.58 13.84
CA PHE A 178 2.22 -6.33 14.55
C PHE A 178 1.95 -6.52 16.04
N ALA A 179 2.09 -7.75 16.56
CA ALA A 179 2.02 -8.07 17.99
C ALA A 179 3.39 -7.88 18.67
N VAL A 180 3.88 -6.66 18.72
CA VAL A 180 5.19 -6.34 19.32
C VAL A 180 5.05 -6.16 20.82
N SER A 181 5.87 -6.89 21.62
CA SER A 181 5.85 -6.78 23.09
C SER A 181 6.46 -5.46 23.60
N ASP A 182 6.09 -5.08 24.84
CA ASP A 182 6.62 -3.87 25.46
C ASP A 182 8.14 -3.96 25.68
N GLU A 183 8.67 -5.16 25.99
CA GLU A 183 10.12 -5.38 26.11
C GLU A 183 10.83 -5.10 24.79
N LYS A 184 10.30 -5.62 23.69
CA LYS A 184 10.87 -5.39 22.36
C LYS A 184 10.79 -3.91 21.96
N ARG A 185 9.68 -3.24 22.30
CA ARG A 185 9.53 -1.79 22.11
C ARG A 185 10.58 -1.00 22.87
N GLN A 186 10.83 -1.33 24.13
CA GLN A 186 11.85 -0.66 24.95
C GLN A 186 13.25 -0.89 24.39
N GLU A 187 13.59 -2.12 23.98
CA GLU A 187 14.87 -2.46 23.34
C GLU A 187 15.11 -1.61 22.07
N LEU A 188 14.11 -1.54 21.20
CA LEU A 188 14.20 -0.75 19.97
C LEU A 188 14.35 0.74 20.26
N ARG A 189 13.59 1.29 21.23
CA ARG A 189 13.70 2.70 21.62
C ARG A 189 15.07 3.04 22.19
N LYS A 190 15.67 2.12 22.94
CA LYS A 190 17.05 2.27 23.43
C LYS A 190 18.06 2.25 22.29
N GLU A 191 17.92 1.34 21.33
CA GLU A 191 18.80 1.27 20.16
C GLU A 191 18.82 2.56 19.37
N TYR A 192 17.67 3.22 19.22
CA TYR A 192 17.53 4.48 18.48
C TYR A 192 17.67 5.75 19.34
N ALA A 193 18.10 5.62 20.62
CA ALA A 193 18.21 6.73 21.58
C ALA A 193 16.90 7.56 21.71
N LEU A 194 15.77 6.86 21.79
CA LEU A 194 14.42 7.42 21.92
C LEU A 194 13.81 7.19 23.32
N GLU A 195 14.62 6.74 24.29
CA GLU A 195 14.17 6.54 25.67
C GLU A 195 13.69 7.87 26.26
N GLY A 196 12.55 7.85 26.94
CA GLY A 196 11.94 9.06 27.53
C GLY A 196 11.43 10.10 26.51
N SER A 197 11.56 9.86 25.20
CA SER A 197 11.04 10.75 24.17
C SER A 197 9.59 10.44 23.82
N ARG A 198 8.83 11.44 23.40
CA ARG A 198 7.52 11.30 22.75
C ARG A 198 7.72 11.30 21.24
N VAL A 199 7.36 10.19 20.58
CA VAL A 199 7.75 9.93 19.19
C VAL A 199 6.58 10.04 18.24
N ILE A 200 6.66 10.98 17.31
CA ILE A 200 5.79 11.05 16.13
C ILE A 200 6.44 10.28 15.00
N GLY A 201 5.71 9.31 14.44
CA GLY A 201 6.19 8.48 13.35
C GLY A 201 5.52 8.76 12.01
N HIS A 202 6.30 8.65 10.94
CA HIS A 202 5.82 8.61 9.57
C HIS A 202 6.54 7.52 8.80
N ILE A 203 5.81 6.70 8.04
CA ILE A 203 6.38 5.69 7.15
C ILE A 203 5.85 5.92 5.73
N GLY A 204 6.76 6.08 4.76
CA GLY A 204 6.38 6.25 3.38
C GLY A 204 7.50 6.72 2.46
N ARG A 205 7.24 6.67 1.15
CA ARG A 205 8.19 7.18 0.15
C ARG A 205 8.25 8.72 0.22
N PHE A 206 9.45 9.26 0.15
CA PHE A 206 9.67 10.71 0.12
C PHE A 206 9.32 11.25 -1.27
N GLU A 207 8.04 11.42 -1.52
CA GLU A 207 7.47 11.88 -2.78
C GLU A 207 6.31 12.86 -2.55
N PHE A 208 5.97 13.65 -3.56
CA PHE A 208 4.91 14.66 -3.53
C PHE A 208 3.60 14.15 -2.90
N GLN A 209 3.22 12.92 -3.18
CA GLN A 209 2.01 12.29 -2.64
C GLN A 209 1.98 12.29 -1.11
N LYS A 210 3.09 11.93 -0.47
CA LYS A 210 3.20 11.75 0.99
C LYS A 210 3.32 13.05 1.76
N ASN A 211 3.71 14.15 1.08
CA ASN A 211 3.75 15.51 1.64
C ASN A 211 4.57 15.63 2.94
N ILE A 212 5.72 14.96 3.01
CA ILE A 212 6.58 14.92 4.20
C ILE A 212 7.04 16.32 4.63
N PRO A 213 7.34 17.29 3.73
CA PRO A 213 7.66 18.64 4.15
C PRO A 213 6.60 19.31 5.03
N PHE A 214 5.33 18.91 4.89
CA PHE A 214 4.25 19.44 5.71
C PHE A 214 4.34 18.97 7.16
N ILE A 215 4.56 17.66 7.41
CA ILE A 215 4.68 17.14 8.79
C ILE A 215 5.94 17.67 9.48
N VAL A 216 7.04 17.90 8.75
CA VAL A 216 8.25 18.53 9.27
C VAL A 216 7.96 19.95 9.76
N ARG A 217 7.17 20.75 9.00
CA ARG A 217 6.76 22.09 9.45
C ARG A 217 5.84 22.04 10.67
N ALA A 218 4.88 21.13 10.71
CA ALA A 218 4.00 20.93 11.86
C ALA A 218 4.80 20.53 13.11
N PHE A 219 5.75 19.61 12.96
CA PHE A 219 6.65 19.19 14.03
C PHE A 219 7.55 20.33 14.53
N ALA A 220 8.08 21.16 13.63
CA ALA A 220 8.89 22.31 14.02
C ALA A 220 8.12 23.33 14.88
N ILE A 221 6.80 23.45 14.70
CA ILE A 221 5.94 24.27 15.57
C ILE A 221 5.78 23.58 16.92
N LEU A 222 5.43 22.29 16.94
CA LEU A 222 5.22 21.47 18.15
C LEU A 222 6.48 21.45 19.03
N SER A 223 7.66 21.26 18.42
CA SER A 223 8.94 21.05 19.13
C SER A 223 9.41 22.26 19.93
N LYS A 224 8.77 23.43 19.77
CA LYS A 224 9.03 24.64 20.57
C LYS A 224 8.48 24.52 21.99
N SER A 225 7.38 23.80 22.17
CA SER A 225 6.72 23.57 23.47
C SER A 225 6.95 22.17 24.04
N HIS A 226 7.44 21.24 23.21
CA HIS A 226 7.69 19.84 23.59
C HIS A 226 9.16 19.50 23.32
N ALA A 227 10.01 19.75 24.32
CA ALA A 227 11.46 19.54 24.19
C ALA A 227 11.84 18.08 24.01
N ASP A 228 11.05 17.16 24.59
CA ASP A 228 11.17 15.71 24.54
C ASP A 228 10.56 15.06 23.28
N ALA A 229 9.89 15.85 22.43
CA ALA A 229 9.31 15.31 21.20
C ALA A 229 10.39 15.01 20.14
N LYS A 230 10.24 13.87 19.47
CA LYS A 230 11.06 13.44 18.32
C LYS A 230 10.16 13.12 17.13
N LEU A 231 10.67 13.38 15.93
CA LEU A 231 10.04 12.99 14.68
C LEU A 231 10.88 11.90 14.02
N VAL A 232 10.27 10.74 13.77
CA VAL A 232 10.91 9.60 13.07
C VAL A 232 10.30 9.47 11.69
N LEU A 233 11.12 9.63 10.66
CA LEU A 233 10.75 9.56 9.25
C LEU A 233 11.39 8.32 8.63
N VAL A 234 10.55 7.34 8.28
CA VAL A 234 11.01 6.05 7.73
C VAL A 234 10.72 5.98 6.24
N GLY A 235 11.76 5.70 5.45
CA GLY A 235 11.66 5.52 4.00
C GLY A 235 12.72 6.27 3.22
N GLY A 236 12.51 6.37 1.91
CA GLY A 236 13.37 7.05 0.97
C GLY A 236 12.58 7.55 -0.25
N GLY A 237 13.23 8.25 -1.14
CA GLY A 237 12.60 8.76 -2.37
C GLY A 237 13.19 10.08 -2.84
N GLY A 238 12.63 10.60 -3.94
CA GLY A 238 13.20 11.76 -4.63
C GLY A 238 13.20 13.07 -3.84
N GLU A 239 12.32 13.21 -2.81
CA GLU A 239 12.27 14.42 -1.98
C GLU A 239 13.14 14.33 -0.70
N LEU A 240 13.89 13.24 -0.47
CA LEU A 240 14.66 13.05 0.76
C LEU A 240 15.63 14.22 1.05
N ASP A 241 16.40 14.64 0.07
CA ASP A 241 17.36 15.73 0.23
C ASP A 241 16.66 17.08 0.47
N THR A 242 15.51 17.28 -0.16
CA THR A 242 14.67 18.47 0.08
C THR A 242 14.15 18.51 1.52
N VAL A 243 13.72 17.35 2.04
CA VAL A 243 13.25 17.25 3.43
C VAL A 243 14.37 17.45 4.42
N LYS A 244 15.57 16.90 4.18
CA LYS A 244 16.76 17.13 5.04
C LYS A 244 17.13 18.60 5.09
N LYS A 245 17.20 19.29 3.95
CA LYS A 245 17.46 20.74 3.89
C LYS A 245 16.40 21.56 4.63
N LEU A 246 15.13 21.14 4.60
CA LEU A 246 14.07 21.78 5.34
C LEU A 246 14.29 21.62 6.86
N VAL A 247 14.68 20.43 7.33
CA VAL A 247 15.00 20.16 8.74
C VAL A 247 16.14 21.05 9.22
N GLU A 248 17.23 21.18 8.44
CA GLU A 248 18.36 22.09 8.71
C GLU A 248 17.90 23.56 8.76
N THR A 249 17.10 24.00 7.79
CA THR A 249 16.58 25.38 7.74
C THR A 249 15.74 25.72 8.96
N LEU A 250 14.99 24.74 9.49
CA LEU A 250 14.16 24.90 10.68
C LEU A 250 14.92 24.71 12.00
N LYS A 251 16.19 24.31 11.95
CA LYS A 251 17.08 24.06 13.09
C LYS A 251 16.51 23.04 14.08
N ILE A 252 16.08 21.88 13.55
CA ILE A 252 15.50 20.77 14.32
C ILE A 252 16.20 19.43 14.05
N GLU A 253 17.44 19.44 13.58
CA GLU A 253 18.21 18.25 13.19
C GLU A 253 18.38 17.27 14.34
N ASP A 254 18.55 17.77 15.55
CA ASP A 254 18.68 16.99 16.78
C ASP A 254 17.38 16.29 17.21
N LYS A 255 16.25 16.68 16.62
CA LYS A 255 14.91 16.15 16.93
C LYS A 255 14.30 15.28 15.83
N VAL A 256 14.92 15.19 14.65
CA VAL A 256 14.42 14.42 13.52
C VAL A 256 15.34 13.26 13.18
N LEU A 257 14.80 12.05 13.24
CA LEU A 257 15.52 10.83 12.90
C LEU A 257 15.05 10.32 11.53
N PHE A 258 15.99 10.18 10.59
CA PHE A 258 15.76 9.58 9.27
C PHE A 258 16.18 8.13 9.28
N LEU A 259 15.25 7.22 8.98
CA LEU A 259 15.51 5.79 8.90
C LEU A 259 15.20 5.28 7.48
N THR A 260 16.07 4.42 6.98
CA THR A 260 15.82 3.70 5.73
C THR A 260 15.19 2.35 6.02
N GLU A 261 14.35 1.84 5.12
CA GLU A 261 13.71 0.51 5.24
C GLU A 261 14.78 -0.60 5.17
N LYS A 262 15.41 -0.91 6.30
CA LYS A 262 16.40 -2.00 6.44
C LYS A 262 15.94 -3.11 7.39
N ARG A 263 14.78 -2.95 8.02
CA ARG A 263 14.21 -3.87 9.01
C ARG A 263 12.78 -4.23 8.66
N ASN A 264 12.20 -5.12 9.45
CA ASN A 264 10.78 -5.36 9.44
C ASN A 264 10.04 -4.06 9.80
N VAL A 265 9.00 -3.75 9.07
CA VAL A 265 8.27 -2.46 9.21
C VAL A 265 7.63 -2.33 10.60
N GLU A 266 7.23 -3.42 11.21
CA GLU A 266 6.66 -3.50 12.55
C GLU A 266 7.60 -2.96 13.63
N ASP A 267 8.91 -3.14 13.48
CA ASP A 267 9.91 -2.60 14.40
C ASP A 267 9.88 -1.06 14.43
N TYR A 268 9.61 -0.42 13.30
CA TYR A 268 9.49 1.05 13.25
C TYR A 268 8.21 1.54 13.91
N TYR A 269 7.06 0.87 13.70
CA TYR A 269 5.82 1.23 14.40
C TYR A 269 5.95 1.08 15.92
N ALA A 270 6.75 0.14 16.41
CA ALA A 270 7.01 -0.02 17.83
C ALA A 270 7.63 1.24 18.47
N LEU A 271 8.38 2.04 17.70
CA LEU A 271 8.97 3.29 18.18
C LEU A 271 7.94 4.40 18.45
N PHE A 272 6.79 4.41 17.76
CA PHE A 272 5.89 5.55 17.67
C PHE A 272 4.91 5.61 18.84
N ASP A 273 4.58 6.81 19.28
CA ASP A 273 3.47 7.12 20.18
C ASP A 273 2.27 7.66 19.38
N VAL A 274 2.53 8.37 18.27
CA VAL A 274 1.52 8.88 17.33
C VAL A 274 1.99 8.64 15.91
N PHE A 275 1.11 8.18 15.04
CA PHE A 275 1.37 8.05 13.61
C PHE A 275 0.77 9.22 12.81
N ALA A 276 1.53 9.83 11.91
CA ALA A 276 1.11 10.98 11.12
C ALA A 276 1.24 10.71 9.61
N LEU A 277 0.15 10.89 8.86
CA LEU A 277 0.12 10.70 7.41
C LEU A 277 -0.55 11.89 6.70
N PRO A 278 0.20 12.95 6.35
CA PRO A 278 -0.34 14.16 5.72
C PRO A 278 -0.44 14.03 4.19
N SER A 279 -0.71 12.84 3.68
CA SER A 279 -0.74 12.56 2.23
C SER A 279 -1.77 13.42 1.50
N ARG A 280 -1.42 13.87 0.29
CA ARG A 280 -2.30 14.66 -0.58
C ARG A 280 -3.41 13.83 -1.20
N PHE A 281 -3.17 12.55 -1.39
CA PHE A 281 -4.15 11.56 -1.88
C PHE A 281 -3.68 10.14 -1.58
N GLU A 282 -4.64 9.25 -1.28
CA GLU A 282 -4.43 7.81 -1.10
C GLU A 282 -5.65 7.05 -1.62
N GLY A 283 -5.45 5.78 -1.96
CA GLY A 283 -6.57 4.84 -2.16
C GLY A 283 -7.07 4.33 -0.81
N LEU A 284 -6.29 3.44 -0.22
CA LEU A 284 -6.38 2.99 1.17
C LEU A 284 -4.96 2.70 1.65
N PRO A 285 -4.36 3.56 2.50
CA PRO A 285 -2.96 3.44 2.86
C PRO A 285 -2.72 2.27 3.82
N LEU A 286 -1.94 1.26 3.40
CA LEU A 286 -1.51 0.14 4.25
C LEU A 286 -0.88 0.62 5.56
N VAL A 287 -0.01 1.61 5.47
CA VAL A 287 0.69 2.19 6.63
C VAL A 287 -0.24 2.72 7.72
N ALA A 288 -1.46 3.16 7.37
CA ALA A 288 -2.44 3.57 8.35
C ALA A 288 -3.14 2.36 9.00
N ILE A 289 -3.35 1.27 8.26
CA ILE A 289 -3.88 0.02 8.80
C ILE A 289 -2.87 -0.62 9.75
N GLU A 290 -1.60 -0.65 9.38
CA GLU A 290 -0.49 -1.16 10.18
C GLU A 290 -0.33 -0.38 11.50
N ALA A 291 -0.38 0.96 11.44
CA ALA A 291 -0.32 1.78 12.65
C ALA A 291 -1.50 1.52 13.59
N GLN A 292 -2.72 1.39 13.05
CA GLN A 292 -3.90 1.08 13.84
C GLN A 292 -3.85 -0.34 14.42
N ALA A 293 -3.32 -1.33 13.70
CA ALA A 293 -3.13 -2.69 14.24
C ALA A 293 -2.19 -2.70 15.45
N MET A 294 -1.19 -1.81 15.47
CA MET A 294 -0.29 -1.60 16.62
C MET A 294 -0.92 -0.79 17.76
N GLY A 295 -2.20 -0.38 17.63
CA GLY A 295 -2.89 0.44 18.62
C GLY A 295 -2.36 1.87 18.72
N ILE A 296 -1.78 2.42 17.66
CA ILE A 296 -1.19 3.76 17.65
C ILE A 296 -2.24 4.77 17.22
N PRO A 297 -2.49 5.86 17.98
CA PRO A 297 -3.32 6.97 17.54
C PRO A 297 -2.83 7.55 16.20
N CYS A 298 -3.74 7.75 15.25
CA CYS A 298 -3.39 8.16 13.89
C CYS A 298 -3.94 9.55 13.56
N LEU A 299 -3.08 10.44 13.04
CA LEU A 299 -3.49 11.68 12.42
C LEU A 299 -3.31 11.56 10.90
N LEU A 300 -4.43 11.59 10.18
CA LEU A 300 -4.44 11.44 8.72
C LEU A 300 -4.94 12.74 8.07
N SER A 301 -4.46 12.99 6.86
CA SER A 301 -5.03 14.05 6.02
C SER A 301 -6.51 13.78 5.70
N ASP A 302 -7.34 14.82 5.66
CA ASP A 302 -8.74 14.77 5.23
C ASP A 302 -8.92 14.45 3.72
N CYS A 303 -7.82 14.44 2.96
CA CYS A 303 -7.77 13.97 1.59
C CYS A 303 -7.74 12.43 1.47
N ILE A 304 -7.55 11.73 2.59
CA ILE A 304 -7.57 10.26 2.67
C ILE A 304 -9.00 9.79 2.91
N THR A 305 -9.36 8.65 2.32
CA THR A 305 -10.69 8.06 2.52
C THR A 305 -10.98 7.79 3.99
N ARG A 306 -12.23 8.05 4.41
CA ARG A 306 -12.72 7.70 5.76
C ARG A 306 -12.75 6.19 6.01
N GLU A 307 -12.70 5.37 4.97
CA GLU A 307 -12.55 3.91 5.07
C GLU A 307 -11.22 3.50 5.75
N ALA A 308 -10.25 4.41 5.87
CA ALA A 308 -9.00 4.17 6.58
C ALA A 308 -9.14 4.24 8.12
N ASP A 309 -10.25 4.76 8.64
CA ASP A 309 -10.54 4.72 10.08
C ASP A 309 -11.25 3.41 10.42
N ILE A 310 -10.47 2.43 10.86
CA ILE A 310 -10.94 1.08 11.18
C ILE A 310 -11.26 0.95 12.67
N THR A 311 -10.51 1.68 13.51
CA THR A 311 -10.52 1.49 14.95
C THR A 311 -11.27 2.59 15.70
N GLY A 312 -11.66 3.67 15.04
CA GLY A 312 -12.23 4.88 15.66
C GLY A 312 -11.17 5.77 16.34
N HIS A 313 -9.89 5.45 16.19
CA HIS A 313 -8.77 6.21 16.76
C HIS A 313 -7.98 7.01 15.70
N VAL A 314 -8.69 7.41 14.63
CA VAL A 314 -8.13 8.23 13.55
C VAL A 314 -8.72 9.64 13.61
N GLN A 315 -7.85 10.64 13.72
CA GLN A 315 -8.25 12.02 13.55
C GLN A 315 -7.87 12.51 12.14
N TYR A 316 -8.85 13.06 11.41
CA TYR A 316 -8.65 13.63 10.09
C TYR A 316 -8.48 15.14 10.14
N LEU A 317 -7.44 15.66 9.50
CA LEU A 317 -7.05 17.05 9.55
C LEU A 317 -6.77 17.62 8.15
N PRO A 318 -7.15 18.88 7.88
CA PRO A 318 -6.80 19.55 6.63
C PRO A 318 -5.28 19.79 6.53
N ILE A 319 -4.72 19.60 5.36
CA ILE A 319 -3.28 19.85 5.09
C ILE A 319 -3.01 21.32 4.69
N THR A 320 -3.90 22.23 5.05
CA THR A 320 -3.77 23.67 4.76
C THR A 320 -3.06 24.43 5.87
N SER A 321 -2.96 23.87 7.08
CA SER A 321 -2.37 24.55 8.25
C SER A 321 -1.51 23.61 9.10
N ALA A 322 -0.21 23.84 9.10
CA ALA A 322 0.74 23.10 9.95
C ALA A 322 0.50 23.35 11.46
N SER A 323 -0.03 24.52 11.83
CA SER A 323 -0.37 24.84 13.22
C SER A 323 -1.52 23.98 13.76
N VAL A 324 -2.52 23.68 12.94
CA VAL A 324 -3.63 22.78 13.31
C VAL A 324 -3.09 21.38 13.61
N TRP A 325 -2.18 20.89 12.76
CA TRP A 325 -1.52 19.60 13.00
C TRP A 325 -0.64 19.62 14.25
N ALA A 326 0.10 20.72 14.51
CA ALA A 326 0.92 20.84 15.71
C ALA A 326 0.09 20.74 17.00
N VAL A 327 -1.08 21.37 17.03
CA VAL A 327 -2.01 21.29 18.18
C VAL A 327 -2.57 19.86 18.34
N ALA A 328 -2.98 19.24 17.24
CA ALA A 328 -3.52 17.87 17.27
C ALA A 328 -2.45 16.84 17.66
N LEU A 329 -1.21 17.00 17.18
CA LEU A 329 -0.08 16.16 17.57
C LEU A 329 0.25 16.33 19.07
N SER A 330 0.21 17.57 19.61
CA SER A 330 0.37 17.81 21.04
C SER A 330 -0.68 17.06 21.86
N ALA A 331 -1.95 17.21 21.51
CA ALA A 331 -3.04 16.54 22.19
C ALA A 331 -2.94 15.00 22.10
N ALA A 332 -2.53 14.47 20.94
CA ALA A 332 -2.35 13.03 20.76
C ALA A 332 -1.17 12.48 21.59
N LEU A 333 -0.08 13.23 21.72
CA LEU A 333 1.07 12.85 22.56
C LEU A 333 0.78 12.93 24.06
N GLU A 334 -0.13 13.81 24.49
CA GLU A 334 -0.50 13.99 25.90
C GLU A 334 -1.57 12.98 26.36
N ASN A 335 -2.52 12.66 25.49
CA ASN A 335 -3.72 11.88 25.84
C ASN A 335 -3.81 10.54 25.09
N GLY A 336 -2.93 10.28 24.13
CA GLY A 336 -2.98 9.11 23.29
C GLY A 336 -2.33 7.91 23.97
N GLU A 337 -3.15 7.00 24.50
CA GLU A 337 -2.70 5.69 24.93
C GLU A 337 -2.82 4.69 23.79
N ARG A 338 -1.97 3.65 23.79
CA ARG A 338 -2.13 2.50 22.88
C ARG A 338 -3.38 1.72 23.28
N TYR A 339 -4.07 1.21 22.27
CA TYR A 339 -5.32 0.46 22.40
C TYR A 339 -5.22 -0.92 21.70
N ASP A 340 -6.18 -1.81 21.92
CA ASP A 340 -6.27 -3.07 21.16
C ASP A 340 -6.75 -2.81 19.74
N GLY A 341 -5.79 -2.46 18.88
CA GLY A 341 -6.04 -2.21 17.47
C GLY A 341 -6.13 -3.50 16.65
N ALA A 342 -5.39 -4.54 17.02
CA ALA A 342 -5.31 -5.77 16.24
C ALA A 342 -6.68 -6.46 16.13
N THR A 343 -7.42 -6.56 17.23
CA THR A 343 -8.79 -7.12 17.24
C THR A 343 -9.75 -6.33 16.32
N ALA A 344 -9.74 -5.00 16.41
CA ALA A 344 -10.59 -4.16 15.56
C ALA A 344 -10.24 -4.29 14.08
N VAL A 345 -8.95 -4.32 13.74
CA VAL A 345 -8.44 -4.49 12.37
C VAL A 345 -8.83 -5.86 11.82
N ALA A 346 -8.71 -6.94 12.61
CA ALA A 346 -9.14 -8.28 12.22
C ALA A 346 -10.65 -8.35 11.94
N GLN A 347 -11.47 -7.83 12.84
CA GLN A 347 -12.94 -7.82 12.71
C GLN A 347 -13.41 -7.01 11.50
N SER A 348 -12.66 -6.01 11.08
CA SER A 348 -12.95 -5.17 9.91
C SER A 348 -12.49 -5.77 8.58
N GLY A 349 -11.98 -7.01 8.56
CA GLY A 349 -11.61 -7.70 7.32
C GLY A 349 -10.22 -7.38 6.81
N TYR A 350 -9.29 -7.01 7.69
CA TYR A 350 -7.90 -6.75 7.32
C TYR A 350 -6.91 -7.81 7.82
N ASP A 351 -7.40 -8.93 8.34
CA ASP A 351 -6.57 -10.10 8.64
C ASP A 351 -6.25 -10.87 7.35
N ILE A 352 -4.97 -10.97 7.02
CA ILE A 352 -4.51 -11.59 5.77
C ILE A 352 -4.84 -13.08 5.70
N VAL A 353 -4.88 -13.78 6.85
CA VAL A 353 -5.20 -15.22 6.89
C VAL A 353 -6.65 -15.46 6.45
N ALA A 354 -7.58 -14.63 6.91
CA ALA A 354 -8.97 -14.69 6.51
C ALA A 354 -9.16 -14.19 5.06
N GLU A 355 -8.54 -13.08 4.71
CA GLU A 355 -8.72 -12.44 3.39
C GLU A 355 -8.06 -13.26 2.25
N SER A 356 -6.96 -13.97 2.50
CA SER A 356 -6.35 -14.84 1.48
C SER A 356 -7.26 -16.03 1.11
N LYS A 357 -8.05 -16.55 2.07
CA LYS A 357 -9.08 -17.57 1.80
C LYS A 357 -10.19 -17.00 0.91
N LYS A 358 -10.69 -15.81 1.24
CA LYS A 358 -11.71 -15.12 0.41
C LYS A 358 -11.20 -14.82 -1.00
N LEU A 359 -9.93 -14.43 -1.15
CA LEU A 359 -9.33 -14.21 -2.47
C LEU A 359 -9.24 -15.51 -3.27
N LEU A 360 -8.89 -16.63 -2.63
CA LEU A 360 -8.86 -17.93 -3.27
C LEU A 360 -10.27 -18.34 -3.77
N ASP A 361 -11.29 -18.14 -2.94
CA ASP A 361 -12.69 -18.41 -3.30
C ASP A 361 -13.12 -17.53 -4.49
N TYR A 362 -12.77 -16.24 -4.46
CA TYR A 362 -13.03 -15.31 -5.56
C TYR A 362 -12.36 -15.77 -6.86
N TYR A 363 -11.08 -16.17 -6.84
CA TYR A 363 -10.41 -16.69 -8.04
C TYR A 363 -11.06 -17.98 -8.56
N SER A 364 -11.50 -18.87 -7.67
CA SER A 364 -12.19 -20.11 -8.04
C SER A 364 -13.53 -19.82 -8.69
N GLU A 365 -14.32 -18.89 -8.12
CA GLU A 365 -15.60 -18.46 -8.68
C GLU A 365 -15.43 -17.78 -10.04
N VAL A 366 -14.47 -16.84 -10.15
CA VAL A 366 -14.18 -16.16 -11.42
C VAL A 366 -13.74 -17.14 -12.49
N ASN A 367 -12.94 -18.14 -12.16
CA ASN A 367 -12.44 -19.14 -13.10
C ASN A 367 -13.53 -20.13 -13.57
N SER A 368 -14.55 -20.36 -12.77
CA SER A 368 -15.66 -21.29 -13.11
C SER A 368 -16.67 -20.70 -14.09
N LYS A 369 -16.75 -19.38 -14.21
CA LYS A 369 -17.61 -18.65 -15.16
C LYS A 369 -17.00 -18.62 -16.57
#